data_9245e4c7def1483c575530632ab51312
#
_entry.id   9245e4c7def1483c575530632ab51312
#
_cell.length_a   1.000
_cell.length_b   1.000
_cell.length_c   1.000
_cell.angle_alpha   90.00
_cell.angle_beta   90.00
_cell.angle_gamma   90.00
#
_symmetry.space_group_name_H-M   'P 1'
#
loop_
_entity.id
_entity.type
_entity.pdbx_description
1 polymer ?
#
loop_
_entity_poly.entity_id
_entity_poly.type
_entity_poly.pdbx_seq_one_letter_code
_entity_poly.pdbx_strand_id
1 'polypeptide(L)'
;MAAALAPRRHHLLSAADTTLVKVFEDRAVGLQRAELVGAHTGSAHMGLGLAELAAGRIDNHVHSHEEGFYILDGEPVLYLDGRGVRLKPGACGVIPVGVPHAWRSPGSARWIDMRAPRPRDPDQPTDTFVLGPTPEAEPSELDIRDPRNRNLFLLTDSDMDIDRLKTGASVAAPTVSASMATAALAYSGITVKMLVDQRTDAQLSTMFMVDYQPGAVAHPHDHPFEEAYYMLAGEINVVADNERYTLRPGDTFWTATSCIHAFYETTGNHVRWLETSAPGPPNRHSYRFQRDWEYLQEQRGEDAQRQPTGARGRDTSSSDRATG
;
A
#
# COMPACT_ATOMS: atom_id res chain seq x y z
N MET A 1 23.88 35.08 -9.11
CA MET A 1 22.74 34.37 -8.49
C MET A 1 22.99 32.90 -8.67
N ALA A 2 23.21 32.13 -7.59
CA ALA A 2 23.27 30.69 -7.70
C ALA A 2 21.88 30.19 -8.14
N ALA A 3 21.81 29.42 -9.22
CA ALA A 3 20.59 28.77 -9.62
C ALA A 3 20.11 27.92 -8.43
N ALA A 4 18.90 28.20 -7.93
CA ALA A 4 18.31 27.33 -6.94
C ALA A 4 18.27 25.92 -7.53
N LEU A 5 18.89 24.95 -6.86
CA LEU A 5 18.78 23.56 -7.25
C LEU A 5 17.28 23.22 -7.32
N ALA A 6 16.86 22.60 -8.42
CA ALA A 6 15.48 22.11 -8.53
C ALA A 6 15.19 21.19 -7.31
N PRO A 7 14.01 21.28 -6.71
CA PRO A 7 13.67 20.41 -5.59
C PRO A 7 13.81 18.94 -6.01
N ARG A 8 14.38 18.12 -5.15
CA ARG A 8 14.44 16.66 -5.38
C ARG A 8 13.01 16.15 -5.55
N ARG A 9 12.82 15.33 -6.57
CA ARG A 9 11.51 14.73 -6.87
C ARG A 9 11.46 13.24 -6.51
N HIS A 10 12.54 12.68 -5.97
CA HIS A 10 12.61 11.31 -5.47
C HIS A 10 13.65 11.21 -4.35
N HIS A 11 13.51 10.21 -3.52
CA HIS A 11 14.43 9.95 -2.40
C HIS A 11 14.50 8.45 -2.09
N LEU A 12 15.70 7.94 -1.89
CA LEU A 12 15.96 6.60 -1.35
C LEU A 12 16.46 6.73 0.09
N LEU A 13 15.79 6.04 1.02
CA LEU A 13 16.28 5.77 2.37
C LEU A 13 16.61 4.28 2.46
N SER A 14 17.88 3.96 2.69
CA SER A 14 18.31 2.58 2.91
C SER A 14 17.82 2.05 4.26
N ALA A 15 17.50 0.77 4.31
CA ALA A 15 17.20 0.08 5.58
C ALA A 15 18.31 0.26 6.63
N ALA A 16 19.59 0.30 6.18
CA ALA A 16 20.74 0.49 7.05
C ALA A 16 20.80 1.89 7.69
N ASP A 17 20.19 2.89 7.06
CA ASP A 17 20.16 4.28 7.54
C ASP A 17 18.89 4.58 8.35
N THR A 18 17.96 3.63 8.43
CA THR A 18 16.72 3.76 9.21
C THR A 18 17.02 3.70 10.70
N THR A 19 16.66 4.75 11.42
CA THR A 19 16.89 4.85 12.87
C THR A 19 15.57 5.03 13.61
N LEU A 20 15.26 4.07 14.48
CA LEU A 20 14.12 4.15 15.39
C LEU A 20 14.46 5.05 16.58
N VAL A 21 13.59 6.00 16.88
CA VAL A 21 13.70 6.90 18.04
C VAL A 21 12.44 6.80 18.89
N LYS A 22 12.57 7.03 20.19
CA LYS A 22 11.39 7.10 21.07
C LYS A 22 10.55 8.32 20.73
N VAL A 23 9.27 8.12 20.63
CA VAL A 23 8.29 9.18 20.37
C VAL A 23 7.15 9.12 21.36
N PHE A 24 6.50 10.26 21.63
CA PHE A 24 5.34 10.38 22.53
C PHE A 24 5.58 9.81 23.93
N GLU A 25 6.78 10.01 24.51
CA GLU A 25 7.20 9.37 25.77
C GLU A 25 6.22 9.58 26.93
N ASP A 26 5.47 10.68 26.95
CA ASP A 26 4.41 10.95 27.96
C ASP A 26 3.08 10.21 27.68
N ARG A 27 2.92 9.61 26.49
CA ARG A 27 1.64 9.09 25.97
C ARG A 27 1.74 7.69 25.41
N ALA A 28 2.94 7.18 25.29
CA ALA A 28 3.22 5.83 24.83
C ALA A 28 4.27 5.17 25.71
N VAL A 29 4.14 3.88 25.91
CA VAL A 29 5.12 3.04 26.58
C VAL A 29 5.64 2.03 25.59
N GLY A 30 6.96 2.02 25.35
CA GLY A 30 7.60 1.05 24.45
C GLY A 30 7.52 1.40 22.98
N LEU A 31 7.03 2.58 22.59
CA LEU A 31 6.96 3.02 21.21
C LEU A 31 8.27 3.62 20.75
N GLN A 32 8.74 3.13 19.60
CA GLN A 32 9.80 3.76 18.80
C GLN A 32 9.29 3.92 17.36
N ARG A 33 9.78 4.94 16.67
CA ARG A 33 9.38 5.20 15.29
C ARG A 33 10.53 5.80 14.48
N ALA A 34 10.63 5.41 13.22
CA ALA A 34 11.48 6.06 12.23
C ALA A 34 10.58 6.78 11.23
N GLU A 35 10.87 8.03 10.90
CA GLU A 35 10.25 8.71 9.78
C GLU A 35 10.98 8.33 8.49
N LEU A 36 10.31 7.61 7.61
CA LEU A 36 10.86 7.12 6.35
C LEU A 36 10.65 8.14 5.22
N VAL A 37 9.47 8.79 5.20
CA VAL A 37 9.12 9.85 4.25
C VAL A 37 8.44 10.99 5.01
N GLY A 38 8.85 12.22 4.70
CA GLY A 38 8.32 13.41 5.34
C GLY A 38 8.95 14.69 4.79
N ALA A 39 9.02 15.73 5.59
CA ALA A 39 9.60 17.01 5.17
C ALA A 39 11.06 16.89 4.72
N HIS A 40 11.83 16.01 5.34
CA HIS A 40 13.23 15.78 5.03
C HIS A 40 13.46 15.16 3.64
N THR A 41 12.50 14.40 3.12
CA THR A 41 12.55 13.87 1.74
C THR A 41 12.05 14.85 0.71
N GLY A 42 11.31 15.88 1.11
CA GLY A 42 10.65 16.84 0.23
C GLY A 42 9.15 16.56 0.02
N SER A 43 8.60 15.54 0.71
CA SER A 43 7.17 15.23 0.63
C SER A 43 6.33 16.39 1.15
N ALA A 44 5.30 16.75 0.39
CA ALA A 44 4.31 17.77 0.74
C ALA A 44 2.99 17.15 1.25
N HIS A 45 2.65 15.94 0.78
CA HIS A 45 1.32 15.36 0.96
C HIS A 45 1.27 14.20 1.93
N MET A 46 2.38 13.51 2.18
CA MET A 46 2.39 12.32 3.03
C MET A 46 3.53 12.29 4.05
N GLY A 47 3.31 11.57 5.13
CA GLY A 47 4.34 11.00 5.99
C GLY A 47 4.27 9.49 5.94
N LEU A 48 5.42 8.82 5.89
CA LEU A 48 5.53 7.37 6.05
C LEU A 48 6.46 7.07 7.21
N GLY A 49 6.12 6.12 8.06
CA GLY A 49 6.93 5.71 9.19
C GLY A 49 6.99 4.22 9.37
N LEU A 50 8.05 3.78 10.03
CA LEU A 50 8.16 2.45 10.60
C LEU A 50 8.01 2.58 12.11
N ALA A 51 6.92 2.03 12.65
CA ALA A 51 6.67 1.99 14.09
C ALA A 51 7.05 0.62 14.67
N GLU A 52 7.65 0.64 15.86
CA GLU A 52 7.88 -0.53 16.67
C GLU A 52 7.33 -0.28 18.08
N LEU A 53 6.41 -1.12 18.50
CA LEU A 53 5.85 -1.12 19.85
C LEU A 53 6.32 -2.39 20.56
N ALA A 54 7.25 -2.23 21.49
CA ALA A 54 7.59 -3.30 22.44
C ALA A 54 6.38 -3.62 23.33
N ALA A 55 6.50 -4.57 24.26
CA ALA A 55 5.42 -4.81 25.23
C ALA A 55 4.97 -3.48 25.87
N GLY A 56 3.85 -2.92 25.40
CA GLY A 56 3.47 -1.55 25.76
C GLY A 56 2.17 -1.09 25.14
N ARG A 57 2.01 0.23 25.06
CA ARG A 57 0.78 0.87 24.60
C ARG A 57 1.02 2.26 24.01
N ILE A 58 0.06 2.72 23.20
CA ILE A 58 -0.15 4.13 22.85
C ILE A 58 -1.52 4.50 23.38
N ASP A 59 -1.58 5.53 24.21
CA ASP A 59 -2.82 5.98 24.86
C ASP A 59 -3.85 6.46 23.84
N ASN A 60 -5.12 6.49 24.26
CA ASN A 60 -6.24 6.84 23.39
C ASN A 60 -6.12 8.30 22.91
N HIS A 61 -6.17 8.47 21.59
CA HIS A 61 -5.92 9.75 20.92
C HIS A 61 -6.69 9.86 19.61
N VAL A 62 -6.67 11.05 19.01
CA VAL A 62 -7.16 11.35 17.67
C VAL A 62 -6.11 12.12 16.88
N HIS A 63 -6.14 11.97 15.58
CA HIS A 63 -5.29 12.74 14.65
C HIS A 63 -6.10 13.74 13.83
N SER A 64 -5.45 14.84 13.41
CA SER A 64 -5.94 15.73 12.37
C SER A 64 -5.55 15.27 10.95
N HIS A 65 -4.93 14.11 10.82
CA HIS A 65 -4.62 13.42 9.58
C HIS A 65 -5.28 12.02 9.56
N GLU A 66 -5.37 11.44 8.39
CA GLU A 66 -5.74 10.04 8.19
C GLU A 66 -4.49 9.17 8.36
N GLU A 67 -4.61 8.04 9.02
CA GLU A 67 -3.52 7.09 9.22
C GLU A 67 -3.85 5.74 8.59
N GLY A 68 -3.15 5.39 7.51
CA GLY A 68 -3.13 4.02 6.98
C GLY A 68 -2.07 3.20 7.71
N PHE A 69 -2.27 1.91 7.91
CA PHE A 69 -1.28 1.05 8.52
C PHE A 69 -1.23 -0.35 7.88
N TYR A 70 -0.06 -1.01 8.00
CA TYR A 70 0.16 -2.40 7.59
C TYR A 70 1.05 -3.11 8.61
N ILE A 71 0.56 -4.19 9.21
CA ILE A 71 1.28 -4.96 10.23
C ILE A 71 2.33 -5.85 9.56
N LEU A 72 3.60 -5.61 9.89
CA LEU A 72 4.75 -6.38 9.42
C LEU A 72 5.02 -7.60 10.30
N ASP A 73 4.92 -7.42 11.63
CA ASP A 73 5.27 -8.44 12.62
C ASP A 73 4.52 -8.22 13.93
N GLY A 74 4.38 -9.31 14.72
CA GLY A 74 3.70 -9.29 16.00
C GLY A 74 2.17 -9.30 15.91
N GLU A 75 1.53 -9.26 17.09
CA GLU A 75 0.08 -9.32 17.24
C GLU A 75 -0.44 -8.14 18.10
N PRO A 76 -0.35 -6.91 17.62
CA PRO A 76 -0.87 -5.77 18.38
C PRO A 76 -2.41 -5.77 18.40
N VAL A 77 -2.97 -5.11 19.40
CA VAL A 77 -4.37 -4.78 19.49
C VAL A 77 -4.57 -3.32 19.11
N LEU A 78 -5.39 -3.08 18.09
CA LEU A 78 -5.91 -1.75 17.78
C LEU A 78 -7.26 -1.56 18.47
N TYR A 79 -7.37 -0.53 19.28
CA TYR A 79 -8.65 -0.05 19.79
C TYR A 79 -9.14 1.06 18.86
N LEU A 80 -10.25 0.82 18.18
CA LEU A 80 -10.86 1.78 17.27
C LEU A 80 -12.27 2.09 17.79
N ASP A 81 -12.52 3.36 18.09
CA ASP A 81 -13.78 3.80 18.70
C ASP A 81 -14.18 2.96 19.94
N GLY A 82 -13.20 2.72 20.82
CA GLY A 82 -13.35 1.94 22.05
C GLY A 82 -13.41 0.42 21.90
N ARG A 83 -13.41 -0.13 20.69
CA ARG A 83 -13.41 -1.58 20.43
C ARG A 83 -12.01 -2.10 20.15
N GLY A 84 -11.56 -3.11 20.87
CA GLY A 84 -10.30 -3.80 20.63
C GLY A 84 -10.40 -4.85 19.53
N VAL A 85 -9.47 -4.83 18.59
CA VAL A 85 -9.31 -5.83 17.54
C VAL A 85 -7.85 -6.31 17.54
N ARG A 86 -7.63 -7.62 17.66
CA ARG A 86 -6.31 -8.23 17.55
C ARG A 86 -5.92 -8.32 16.08
N LEU A 87 -4.76 -7.76 15.77
CA LEU A 87 -4.20 -7.79 14.42
C LEU A 87 -3.05 -8.80 14.36
N LYS A 88 -2.70 -9.21 13.14
CA LYS A 88 -1.56 -10.11 12.86
C LYS A 88 -0.84 -9.66 11.60
N PRO A 89 0.35 -10.20 11.27
CA PRO A 89 1.05 -9.84 10.04
C PRO A 89 0.14 -9.98 8.81
N GLY A 90 0.16 -8.97 7.94
CA GLY A 90 -0.75 -8.83 6.81
C GLY A 90 -2.05 -8.09 7.12
N ALA A 91 -2.40 -7.87 8.40
CA ALA A 91 -3.51 -6.99 8.74
C ALA A 91 -3.16 -5.53 8.39
N CYS A 92 -4.12 -4.83 7.84
CA CYS A 92 -3.98 -3.44 7.42
C CYS A 92 -5.30 -2.70 7.56
N GLY A 93 -5.26 -1.40 7.41
CA GLY A 93 -6.48 -0.60 7.49
C GLY A 93 -6.20 0.89 7.49
N VAL A 94 -7.27 1.64 7.75
CA VAL A 94 -7.22 3.09 7.89
C VAL A 94 -7.92 3.55 9.16
N ILE A 95 -7.31 4.50 9.82
CA ILE A 95 -7.89 5.26 10.93
C ILE A 95 -8.28 6.62 10.35
N PRO A 96 -9.58 6.88 10.16
CA PRO A 96 -10.02 8.16 9.61
C PRO A 96 -9.72 9.34 10.54
N VAL A 97 -9.65 10.55 9.97
CA VAL A 97 -9.45 11.78 10.73
C VAL A 97 -10.43 11.89 11.90
N GLY A 98 -9.91 12.16 13.10
CA GLY A 98 -10.74 12.43 14.30
C GLY A 98 -11.35 11.19 14.95
N VAL A 99 -11.06 9.98 14.47
CA VAL A 99 -11.55 8.74 15.09
C VAL A 99 -10.67 8.37 16.30
N PRO A 100 -11.26 8.22 17.51
CA PRO A 100 -10.52 7.81 18.70
C PRO A 100 -9.90 6.42 18.53
N HIS A 101 -8.61 6.31 18.83
CA HIS A 101 -7.91 5.03 18.74
C HIS A 101 -6.74 4.93 19.72
N ALA A 102 -6.36 3.71 20.00
CA ALA A 102 -5.24 3.37 20.87
C ALA A 102 -4.60 2.06 20.39
N TRP A 103 -3.35 1.85 20.77
CA TRP A 103 -2.64 0.61 20.49
C TRP A 103 -2.15 -0.05 21.76
N ARG A 104 -2.16 -1.37 21.78
CA ARG A 104 -1.52 -2.17 22.83
C ARG A 104 -0.81 -3.36 22.19
N SER A 105 0.37 -3.71 22.67
CA SER A 105 1.02 -4.94 22.28
C SER A 105 1.50 -5.73 23.50
N PRO A 106 1.19 -7.02 23.62
CA PRO A 106 1.70 -7.89 24.68
C PRO A 106 3.18 -8.24 24.49
N GLY A 107 3.69 -8.15 23.26
CA GLY A 107 5.07 -8.38 22.88
C GLY A 107 5.58 -7.29 21.94
N SER A 108 6.60 -7.58 21.14
CA SER A 108 7.02 -6.68 20.07
C SER A 108 6.07 -6.78 18.89
N ALA A 109 5.73 -5.63 18.32
CA ALA A 109 4.98 -5.52 17.07
C ALA A 109 5.59 -4.40 16.21
N ARG A 110 5.57 -4.58 14.89
CA ARG A 110 6.09 -3.63 13.92
C ARG A 110 5.08 -3.39 12.80
N TRP A 111 4.93 -2.15 12.38
CA TRP A 111 4.06 -1.80 11.27
C TRP A 111 4.56 -0.57 10.51
N ILE A 112 4.14 -0.47 9.27
CA ILE A 112 4.25 0.77 8.49
C ILE A 112 3.02 1.61 8.78
N ASP A 113 3.21 2.88 9.11
CA ASP A 113 2.18 3.90 9.18
C ASP A 113 2.33 4.91 8.05
N MET A 114 1.24 5.22 7.38
CA MET A 114 1.14 6.25 6.35
C MET A 114 0.17 7.32 6.81
N ARG A 115 0.57 8.59 6.74
CA ARG A 115 -0.20 9.72 7.25
C ARG A 115 -0.46 10.74 6.14
N ALA A 116 -1.73 11.12 5.96
CA ALA A 116 -2.14 12.13 4.99
C ALA A 116 -3.25 13.04 5.58
N PRO A 117 -3.16 14.39 5.38
CA PRO A 117 -1.99 15.07 4.85
C PRO A 117 -0.77 14.88 5.75
N ARG A 118 0.41 15.16 5.21
CA ARG A 118 1.66 15.05 5.98
C ARG A 118 1.55 15.81 7.31
N PRO A 119 1.82 15.16 8.46
CA PRO A 119 1.85 15.83 9.75
C PRO A 119 2.82 17.03 9.74
N ARG A 120 2.46 18.09 10.43
CA ARG A 120 3.30 19.29 10.53
C ARG A 120 4.60 19.00 11.27
N ASP A 121 4.50 18.18 12.31
CA ASP A 121 5.63 17.68 13.09
C ASP A 121 5.35 16.22 13.47
N PRO A 122 5.97 15.23 12.81
CA PRO A 122 5.68 13.81 13.03
C PRO A 122 6.11 13.30 14.40
N ASP A 123 7.06 13.99 15.06
CA ASP A 123 7.66 13.57 16.32
C ASP A 123 7.08 14.31 17.52
N GLN A 124 6.28 15.34 17.27
CA GLN A 124 5.62 16.14 18.30
C GLN A 124 4.10 15.99 18.17
N PRO A 125 3.34 16.05 19.27
CA PRO A 125 1.90 15.83 19.24
C PRO A 125 1.11 17.05 18.72
N THR A 126 1.63 17.82 17.77
CA THR A 126 0.97 19.01 17.23
C THR A 126 -0.27 18.69 16.40
N ASP A 127 -0.33 17.50 15.82
CA ASP A 127 -1.48 16.99 15.04
C ASP A 127 -2.17 15.81 15.71
N THR A 128 -1.80 15.50 16.98
CA THR A 128 -2.30 14.40 17.77
C THR A 128 -2.85 14.91 19.12
N PHE A 129 -4.07 14.56 19.44
CA PHE A 129 -4.77 15.01 20.65
C PHE A 129 -5.11 13.80 21.52
N VAL A 130 -4.53 13.76 22.72
CA VAL A 130 -4.73 12.65 23.65
C VAL A 130 -6.08 12.83 24.37
N LEU A 131 -6.84 11.75 24.40
CA LEU A 131 -8.18 11.69 24.99
C LEU A 131 -8.18 11.04 26.36
N GLY A 132 -7.21 10.16 26.64
CA GLY A 132 -7.13 9.46 27.92
C GLY A 132 -6.33 8.15 27.79
N PRO A 133 -6.41 7.26 28.80
CA PRO A 133 -5.68 5.99 28.78
C PRO A 133 -6.20 5.04 27.69
N THR A 134 -5.37 4.06 27.33
CA THR A 134 -5.78 2.94 26.46
C THR A 134 -7.01 2.23 27.04
N PRO A 135 -8.03 1.91 26.23
CA PRO A 135 -9.20 1.16 26.68
C PRO A 135 -8.83 -0.23 27.26
N GLU A 136 -9.64 -0.70 28.20
CA GLU A 136 -9.45 -2.04 28.83
C GLU A 136 -10.36 -3.12 28.24
N ALA A 137 -11.15 -2.78 27.19
CA ALA A 137 -12.05 -3.73 26.55
C ALA A 137 -11.28 -4.95 26.01
N GLU A 138 -11.82 -6.14 26.24
CA GLU A 138 -11.26 -7.38 25.69
C GLU A 138 -11.27 -7.34 24.14
N PRO A 139 -10.15 -7.58 23.49
CA PRO A 139 -10.08 -7.55 22.04
C PRO A 139 -10.72 -8.79 21.40
N SER A 140 -11.41 -8.59 20.29
CA SER A 140 -11.86 -9.66 19.41
C SER A 140 -10.80 -9.95 18.33
N GLU A 141 -10.85 -11.17 17.75
CA GLU A 141 -10.10 -11.46 16.53
C GLU A 141 -10.64 -10.63 15.35
N LEU A 142 -9.76 -10.29 14.41
CA LEU A 142 -10.16 -9.58 13.20
C LEU A 142 -11.06 -10.45 12.32
N ASP A 143 -12.34 -10.10 12.26
CA ASP A 143 -13.28 -10.63 11.24
C ASP A 143 -13.53 -9.53 10.19
N ILE A 144 -12.99 -9.72 8.99
CA ILE A 144 -13.15 -8.79 7.86
C ILE A 144 -14.59 -8.76 7.29
N ARG A 145 -15.45 -9.68 7.70
CA ARG A 145 -16.86 -9.71 7.32
C ARG A 145 -17.76 -8.93 8.28
N ASP A 146 -17.25 -8.62 9.47
CA ASP A 146 -17.97 -7.77 10.42
C ASP A 146 -17.99 -6.32 9.88
N PRO A 147 -19.17 -5.74 9.60
CA PRO A 147 -19.25 -4.38 9.07
C PRO A 147 -18.67 -3.30 10.00
N ARG A 148 -18.50 -3.63 11.28
CA ARG A 148 -17.82 -2.75 12.25
C ARG A 148 -16.32 -2.67 12.00
N ASN A 149 -15.76 -3.61 11.25
CA ASN A 149 -14.35 -3.68 10.83
C ASN A 149 -14.14 -3.21 9.39
N ARG A 150 -15.09 -2.44 8.81
CA ARG A 150 -15.01 -1.99 7.40
C ARG A 150 -13.73 -1.21 7.07
N ASN A 151 -13.10 -0.61 8.07
CA ASN A 151 -11.83 0.11 7.93
C ASN A 151 -10.60 -0.81 7.93
N LEU A 152 -10.79 -2.11 8.19
CA LEU A 152 -9.73 -3.09 8.38
C LEU A 152 -9.78 -4.16 7.29
N PHE A 153 -8.62 -4.69 6.94
CA PHE A 153 -8.48 -5.79 5.99
C PHE A 153 -7.35 -6.73 6.43
N LEU A 154 -7.37 -7.94 5.95
CA LEU A 154 -6.30 -8.93 6.14
C LEU A 154 -5.86 -9.45 4.77
N LEU A 155 -4.66 -9.09 4.36
CA LEU A 155 -4.03 -9.61 3.15
C LEU A 155 -3.54 -11.04 3.38
N THR A 156 -3.82 -11.91 2.42
CA THR A 156 -3.34 -13.29 2.37
C THR A 156 -2.58 -13.54 1.06
N ASP A 157 -1.72 -14.55 1.02
CA ASP A 157 -0.99 -14.89 -0.20
C ASP A 157 -1.91 -15.23 -1.38
N SER A 158 -3.08 -15.81 -1.10
CA SER A 158 -4.07 -16.10 -2.14
C SER A 158 -4.68 -14.84 -2.78
N ASP A 159 -4.58 -13.68 -2.13
CA ASP A 159 -5.02 -12.40 -2.68
C ASP A 159 -4.04 -11.85 -3.71
N MET A 160 -2.80 -12.32 -3.69
CA MET A 160 -1.73 -11.91 -4.60
C MET A 160 -1.49 -12.90 -5.75
N ASP A 161 -2.30 -13.96 -5.85
CA ASP A 161 -2.18 -14.98 -6.89
C ASP A 161 -2.52 -14.43 -8.28
N ILE A 162 -1.49 -14.25 -9.10
CA ILE A 162 -1.59 -13.66 -10.44
C ILE A 162 -2.43 -14.52 -11.40
N ASP A 163 -2.40 -15.84 -11.26
CA ASP A 163 -3.14 -16.73 -12.14
C ASP A 163 -4.65 -16.63 -11.87
N ARG A 164 -5.05 -16.39 -10.64
CA ARG A 164 -6.44 -16.10 -10.28
C ARG A 164 -6.92 -14.80 -10.91
N LEU A 165 -6.07 -13.79 -11.00
CA LEU A 165 -6.39 -12.50 -11.64
C LEU A 165 -6.55 -12.66 -13.15
N LYS A 166 -5.68 -13.41 -13.80
CA LYS A 166 -5.73 -13.68 -15.25
C LYS A 166 -6.99 -14.48 -15.63
N THR A 167 -7.37 -15.45 -14.80
CA THR A 167 -8.56 -16.27 -15.06
C THR A 167 -9.87 -15.59 -14.70
N GLY A 168 -9.84 -14.39 -14.13
CA GLY A 168 -11.01 -13.69 -13.65
C GLY A 168 -11.64 -14.33 -12.42
N ALA A 169 -10.89 -15.18 -11.69
CA ALA A 169 -11.35 -15.74 -10.43
C ALA A 169 -11.64 -14.62 -9.43
N SER A 170 -12.76 -14.73 -8.72
CA SER A 170 -13.11 -13.80 -7.66
C SER A 170 -12.09 -13.89 -6.54
N VAL A 171 -11.41 -12.81 -6.24
CA VAL A 171 -10.61 -12.64 -5.02
C VAL A 171 -11.48 -11.99 -3.95
N ALA A 172 -11.25 -12.35 -2.70
CA ALA A 172 -12.11 -11.95 -1.57
C ALA A 172 -12.14 -10.44 -1.31
N ALA A 173 -11.18 -9.71 -1.87
CA ALA A 173 -11.10 -8.26 -1.74
C ALA A 173 -10.79 -7.60 -3.09
N PRO A 174 -11.16 -6.35 -3.22
CA PRO A 174 -10.93 -5.58 -4.45
C PRO A 174 -9.44 -5.44 -4.74
N THR A 175 -9.08 -5.56 -6.01
CA THR A 175 -7.70 -5.65 -6.46
C THR A 175 -7.14 -4.38 -7.06
N VAL A 176 -7.97 -3.34 -7.28
CA VAL A 176 -7.50 -2.15 -8.01
C VAL A 176 -8.22 -0.89 -7.59
N SER A 177 -7.52 0.22 -7.67
CA SER A 177 -8.16 1.52 -7.78
C SER A 177 -8.88 1.65 -9.14
N ALA A 178 -9.87 2.53 -9.22
CA ALA A 178 -10.59 2.81 -10.47
C ALA A 178 -9.67 3.34 -11.60
N SER A 179 -8.43 3.69 -11.28
CA SER A 179 -7.43 4.23 -12.19
C SER A 179 -6.48 3.18 -12.79
N MET A 180 -6.56 1.92 -12.35
CA MET A 180 -5.60 0.88 -12.73
C MET A 180 -6.34 -0.39 -13.18
N ALA A 181 -6.07 -0.86 -14.38
CA ALA A 181 -6.68 -2.06 -14.94
C ALA A 181 -5.93 -3.32 -14.50
N THR A 182 -6.36 -3.99 -13.43
CA THR A 182 -5.68 -5.16 -12.85
C THR A 182 -5.37 -6.27 -13.84
N ALA A 183 -6.32 -6.60 -14.72
CA ALA A 183 -6.11 -7.64 -15.70
C ALA A 183 -4.94 -7.30 -16.64
N ALA A 184 -4.80 -6.03 -17.03
CA ALA A 184 -3.70 -5.58 -17.87
C ALA A 184 -2.35 -5.73 -17.15
N LEU A 185 -2.27 -5.32 -15.88
CA LEU A 185 -1.07 -5.48 -15.05
C LEU A 185 -0.71 -6.95 -14.84
N ALA A 186 -1.70 -7.84 -14.63
CA ALA A 186 -1.46 -9.27 -14.47
C ALA A 186 -0.80 -9.89 -15.71
N TYR A 187 -1.16 -9.45 -16.91
CA TYR A 187 -0.47 -9.88 -18.15
C TYR A 187 0.96 -9.36 -18.26
N SER A 188 1.28 -8.27 -17.58
CA SER A 188 2.65 -7.75 -17.45
C SER A 188 3.44 -8.41 -16.32
N GLY A 189 2.88 -9.40 -15.62
CA GLY A 189 3.52 -10.06 -14.49
C GLY A 189 3.43 -9.26 -13.18
N ILE A 190 2.53 -8.27 -13.11
CA ILE A 190 2.37 -7.40 -11.95
C ILE A 190 1.02 -7.67 -11.29
N THR A 191 1.03 -7.95 -10.00
CA THR A 191 -0.18 -8.03 -9.18
C THR A 191 -0.26 -6.80 -8.28
N VAL A 192 -1.42 -6.15 -8.26
CA VAL A 192 -1.71 -5.03 -7.36
C VAL A 192 -2.97 -5.35 -6.56
N LYS A 193 -2.88 -5.22 -5.24
CA LYS A 193 -3.99 -5.42 -4.31
C LYS A 193 -4.20 -4.18 -3.47
N MET A 194 -5.34 -3.50 -3.67
CA MET A 194 -5.72 -2.37 -2.82
C MET A 194 -6.01 -2.84 -1.40
N LEU A 195 -5.37 -2.22 -0.43
CA LEU A 195 -5.51 -2.48 0.99
C LEU A 195 -6.33 -1.38 1.68
N VAL A 196 -6.04 -0.13 1.32
CA VAL A 196 -6.69 1.07 1.86
C VAL A 196 -7.11 1.95 0.69
N ASP A 197 -8.41 2.23 0.61
CA ASP A 197 -9.00 3.19 -0.34
C ASP A 197 -10.41 3.62 0.16
N GLN A 198 -11.20 4.24 -0.68
CA GLN A 198 -12.55 4.69 -0.34
C GLN A 198 -13.47 3.59 0.19
N ARG A 199 -13.20 2.31 -0.10
CA ARG A 199 -13.98 1.17 0.41
C ARG A 199 -13.71 0.86 1.87
N THR A 200 -12.53 1.25 2.34
CA THR A 200 -12.16 1.21 3.76
C THR A 200 -12.38 2.54 4.48
N ASP A 201 -13.11 3.48 3.87
CA ASP A 201 -13.34 4.86 4.34
C ASP A 201 -12.12 5.79 4.25
N ALA A 202 -11.06 5.43 3.52
CA ALA A 202 -9.96 6.35 3.26
C ALA A 202 -10.39 7.46 2.28
N GLN A 203 -10.06 8.71 2.61
CA GLN A 203 -10.42 9.89 1.84
C GLN A 203 -9.19 10.60 1.27
N LEU A 204 -8.05 10.51 1.95
CA LEU A 204 -6.88 11.34 1.69
C LEU A 204 -5.73 10.54 1.11
N SER A 205 -5.77 9.22 1.23
CA SER A 205 -4.67 8.33 0.88
C SER A 205 -5.14 7.03 0.25
N THR A 206 -4.21 6.31 -0.35
CA THR A 206 -4.37 4.90 -0.72
C THR A 206 -3.16 4.10 -0.29
N MET A 207 -3.36 2.82 -0.03
CA MET A 207 -2.30 1.86 0.26
C MET A 207 -2.60 0.57 -0.49
N PHE A 208 -1.58 -0.03 -1.11
CA PHE A 208 -1.73 -1.27 -1.84
C PHE A 208 -0.46 -2.12 -1.80
N MET A 209 -0.64 -3.42 -1.95
CA MET A 209 0.45 -4.38 -2.10
C MET A 209 0.73 -4.59 -3.58
N VAL A 210 2.01 -4.62 -3.93
CA VAL A 210 2.48 -4.87 -5.29
C VAL A 210 3.41 -6.07 -5.30
N ASP A 211 3.18 -6.98 -6.24
CA ASP A 211 4.04 -8.12 -6.54
C ASP A 211 4.49 -8.07 -8.00
N TYR A 212 5.79 -8.27 -8.22
CA TYR A 212 6.37 -8.48 -9.53
C TYR A 212 6.83 -9.92 -9.68
N GLN A 213 6.33 -10.56 -10.71
CA GLN A 213 6.87 -11.85 -11.17
C GLN A 213 8.20 -11.64 -11.91
N PRO A 214 9.06 -12.67 -12.02
CA PRO A 214 10.29 -12.57 -12.81
C PRO A 214 10.03 -12.03 -14.22
N GLY A 215 10.79 -11.00 -14.60
CA GLY A 215 10.67 -10.33 -15.89
C GLY A 215 9.57 -9.26 -15.97
N ALA A 216 8.83 -8.99 -14.89
CA ALA A 216 7.86 -7.91 -14.87
C ALA A 216 8.54 -6.54 -14.94
N VAL A 217 7.88 -5.60 -15.62
CA VAL A 217 8.39 -4.25 -15.86
C VAL A 217 7.24 -3.25 -15.75
N ALA A 218 7.43 -2.18 -14.97
CA ALA A 218 6.63 -0.96 -15.12
C ALA A 218 7.47 0.06 -15.90
N HIS A 219 7.02 0.35 -17.11
CA HIS A 219 7.67 1.31 -17.98
C HIS A 219 7.62 2.74 -17.43
N PRO A 220 8.44 3.68 -17.94
CA PRO A 220 8.43 5.04 -17.49
C PRO A 220 7.03 5.65 -17.47
N HIS A 221 6.61 6.13 -16.32
CA HIS A 221 5.32 6.76 -16.09
C HIS A 221 5.42 7.83 -15.01
N ASP A 222 4.40 8.64 -14.87
CA ASP A 222 4.22 9.60 -13.80
C ASP A 222 2.74 9.69 -13.39
N HIS A 223 2.47 10.37 -12.30
CA HIS A 223 1.12 10.55 -11.76
C HIS A 223 1.00 11.87 -10.99
N PRO A 224 -0.25 12.38 -10.72
CA PRO A 224 -0.47 13.67 -10.07
C PRO A 224 -0.48 13.59 -8.53
N PHE A 225 0.10 12.58 -7.94
CA PHE A 225 0.23 12.38 -6.49
C PHE A 225 1.65 11.93 -6.14
N GLU A 226 1.99 11.96 -4.87
CA GLU A 226 3.23 11.37 -4.35
C GLU A 226 3.03 9.89 -4.08
N GLU A 227 4.08 9.10 -4.24
CA GLU A 227 4.11 7.69 -3.84
C GLU A 227 5.31 7.39 -2.95
N ALA A 228 5.10 6.45 -2.06
CA ALA A 228 6.15 5.87 -1.24
C ALA A 228 6.05 4.34 -1.27
N TYR A 229 7.22 3.70 -1.38
CA TYR A 229 7.40 2.27 -1.57
C TYR A 229 8.24 1.73 -0.42
N TYR A 230 7.72 0.76 0.34
CA TYR A 230 8.48 0.05 1.37
C TYR A 230 8.73 -1.39 0.93
N MET A 231 9.98 -1.73 0.70
CA MET A 231 10.36 -3.04 0.15
C MET A 231 10.21 -4.15 1.18
N LEU A 232 9.50 -5.22 0.82
CA LEU A 232 9.24 -6.38 1.67
C LEU A 232 10.04 -7.61 1.27
N ALA A 233 10.19 -7.84 -0.04
CA ALA A 233 10.91 -9.00 -0.56
C ALA A 233 11.52 -8.74 -1.93
N GLY A 234 12.58 -9.45 -2.26
CA GLY A 234 13.26 -9.37 -3.55
C GLY A 234 14.10 -8.10 -3.71
N GLU A 235 14.66 -7.93 -4.89
CA GLU A 235 15.49 -6.79 -5.27
C GLU A 235 15.02 -6.25 -6.62
N ILE A 236 14.89 -4.93 -6.75
CA ILE A 236 14.40 -4.28 -7.97
C ILE A 236 15.21 -3.03 -8.31
N ASN A 237 15.45 -2.81 -9.59
CA ASN A 237 15.99 -1.55 -10.08
C ASN A 237 14.87 -0.54 -10.32
N VAL A 238 15.05 0.67 -9.82
CA VAL A 238 14.21 1.81 -10.13
C VAL A 238 15.03 2.86 -10.88
N VAL A 239 14.40 3.48 -11.87
CA VAL A 239 14.90 4.68 -12.54
C VAL A 239 13.93 5.81 -12.22
N ALA A 240 14.43 6.91 -11.67
CA ALA A 240 13.63 8.10 -11.39
C ALA A 240 14.38 9.34 -11.88
N ASP A 241 13.74 10.14 -12.73
CA ASP A 241 14.34 11.33 -13.33
C ASP A 241 15.76 11.12 -13.89
N ASN A 242 16.01 9.96 -14.52
CA ASN A 242 17.29 9.48 -15.08
C ASN A 242 18.34 9.00 -14.05
N GLU A 243 18.06 9.03 -12.76
CA GLU A 243 18.90 8.40 -11.74
C GLU A 243 18.48 6.93 -11.54
N ARG A 244 19.44 6.07 -11.23
CA ARG A 244 19.22 4.63 -11.05
C ARG A 244 19.50 4.22 -9.64
N TYR A 245 18.64 3.38 -9.09
CA TYR A 245 18.76 2.81 -7.75
C TYR A 245 18.46 1.32 -7.80
N THR A 246 18.96 0.58 -6.81
CA THR A 246 18.57 -0.79 -6.53
C THR A 246 17.97 -0.83 -5.15
N LEU A 247 16.71 -1.24 -5.06
CA LEU A 247 15.96 -1.34 -3.80
C LEU A 247 16.01 -2.76 -3.27
N ARG A 248 16.15 -2.91 -1.95
CA ARG A 248 16.22 -4.16 -1.20
C ARG A 248 15.22 -4.17 -0.05
N PRO A 249 14.90 -5.35 0.52
CA PRO A 249 13.98 -5.41 1.65
C PRO A 249 14.38 -4.46 2.80
N GLY A 250 13.39 -3.70 3.26
CA GLY A 250 13.55 -2.65 4.28
C GLY A 250 13.89 -1.26 3.73
N ASP A 251 14.30 -1.14 2.48
CA ASP A 251 14.51 0.16 1.84
C ASP A 251 13.16 0.86 1.61
N THR A 252 13.19 2.18 1.68
CA THR A 252 12.05 3.04 1.34
C THR A 252 12.43 3.93 0.17
N PHE A 253 11.58 3.96 -0.85
CA PHE A 253 11.71 4.87 -1.97
C PHE A 253 10.50 5.79 -2.03
N TRP A 254 10.70 7.07 -2.37
CA TRP A 254 9.64 8.05 -2.48
C TRP A 254 9.76 8.81 -3.79
N THR A 255 8.62 9.11 -4.43
CA THR A 255 8.52 9.93 -5.63
C THR A 255 7.52 11.06 -5.42
N ALA A 256 7.91 12.25 -5.83
CA ALA A 256 7.04 13.43 -5.86
C ALA A 256 6.07 13.37 -7.04
N THR A 257 5.05 14.22 -6.98
CA THR A 257 4.14 14.48 -8.10
C THR A 257 4.89 14.72 -9.40
N SER A 258 4.49 14.03 -10.46
CA SER A 258 5.08 14.12 -11.82
C SER A 258 6.56 13.73 -11.91
N CYS A 259 7.10 13.00 -10.92
CA CYS A 259 8.39 12.36 -11.06
C CYS A 259 8.27 11.20 -12.06
N ILE A 260 9.03 11.23 -13.15
CA ILE A 260 9.03 10.11 -14.11
C ILE A 260 9.85 8.98 -13.51
N HIS A 261 9.24 7.82 -13.32
CA HIS A 261 9.90 6.65 -12.76
C HIS A 261 9.50 5.35 -13.46
N ALA A 262 10.32 4.32 -13.28
CA ALA A 262 10.14 3.00 -13.88
C ALA A 262 10.77 1.93 -12.98
N PHE A 263 10.21 0.72 -12.99
CA PHE A 263 10.71 -0.41 -12.21
C PHE A 263 11.07 -1.57 -13.13
N TYR A 264 12.26 -2.13 -12.92
CA TYR A 264 12.82 -3.23 -13.69
C TYR A 264 13.36 -4.31 -12.75
N GLU A 265 12.82 -5.50 -12.82
CA GLU A 265 13.29 -6.64 -12.05
C GLU A 265 14.78 -6.96 -12.38
N THR A 266 15.57 -7.35 -11.35
CA THR A 266 17.02 -7.50 -11.49
C THR A 266 17.50 -8.94 -11.61
N THR A 267 16.86 -9.89 -10.91
CA THR A 267 17.50 -11.16 -10.56
C THR A 267 16.70 -12.40 -10.93
N GLY A 268 15.55 -12.26 -11.56
CA GLY A 268 14.63 -13.36 -11.83
C GLY A 268 13.90 -13.86 -10.58
N ASN A 269 13.90 -13.07 -9.52
CA ASN A 269 13.17 -13.35 -8.28
C ASN A 269 11.84 -12.58 -8.22
N HIS A 270 10.93 -13.10 -7.43
CA HIS A 270 9.72 -12.41 -7.05
C HIS A 270 10.04 -11.20 -6.17
N VAL A 271 9.41 -10.06 -6.45
CA VAL A 271 9.61 -8.80 -5.71
C VAL A 271 8.28 -8.34 -5.14
N ARG A 272 8.27 -7.92 -3.88
CA ARG A 272 7.08 -7.41 -3.19
C ARG A 272 7.38 -6.13 -2.44
N TRP A 273 6.47 -5.17 -2.53
CA TRP A 273 6.50 -3.96 -1.72
C TRP A 273 5.11 -3.47 -1.34
N LEU A 274 5.07 -2.71 -0.24
CA LEU A 274 3.92 -1.91 0.13
C LEU A 274 4.06 -0.55 -0.52
N GLU A 275 3.03 -0.12 -1.21
CA GLU A 275 2.98 1.18 -1.88
C GLU A 275 1.86 2.04 -1.29
N THR A 276 2.14 3.34 -1.13
CA THR A 276 1.18 4.30 -0.59
C THR A 276 1.17 5.55 -1.46
N SER A 277 0.00 6.16 -1.63
CA SER A 277 -0.15 7.39 -2.42
C SER A 277 -0.95 8.45 -1.67
N ALA A 278 -0.54 9.71 -1.81
CA ALA A 278 -1.27 10.88 -1.35
C ALA A 278 -0.96 12.13 -2.23
N PRO A 279 -1.92 13.06 -2.37
CA PRO A 279 -3.33 12.95 -1.97
C PRO A 279 -4.03 11.80 -2.67
N GLY A 280 -5.19 11.39 -2.17
CA GLY A 280 -5.96 10.31 -2.79
C GLY A 280 -6.06 10.48 -4.31
N PRO A 281 -5.79 9.42 -5.11
CA PRO A 281 -5.76 9.52 -6.56
C PRO A 281 -7.09 10.01 -7.12
N PRO A 282 -7.09 10.79 -8.21
CA PRO A 282 -8.32 11.16 -8.88
C PRO A 282 -9.03 9.91 -9.45
N ASN A 283 -10.36 9.95 -9.52
CA ASN A 283 -11.20 8.80 -9.90
C ASN A 283 -10.97 8.28 -11.34
N ARG A 284 -10.22 9.01 -12.18
CA ARG A 284 -9.94 8.63 -13.57
C ARG A 284 -8.54 9.02 -13.97
N HIS A 285 -7.86 8.15 -14.70
CA HIS A 285 -6.61 8.43 -15.43
C HIS A 285 -5.49 9.04 -14.58
N SER A 286 -5.19 8.40 -13.45
CA SER A 286 -4.14 8.84 -12.53
C SER A 286 -2.73 8.58 -13.07
N TYR A 287 -2.57 7.58 -13.93
CA TYR A 287 -1.29 7.12 -14.45
C TYR A 287 -1.13 7.49 -15.91
N ARG A 288 0.05 7.96 -16.28
CA ARG A 288 0.44 8.30 -17.66
C ARG A 288 1.58 7.39 -18.10
N PHE A 289 1.22 6.27 -18.73
CA PHE A 289 2.18 5.32 -19.29
C PHE A 289 2.58 5.74 -20.70
N GLN A 290 3.86 5.64 -21.02
CA GLN A 290 4.39 6.06 -22.32
C GLN A 290 4.22 4.99 -23.39
N ARG A 291 4.38 3.69 -23.06
CA ARG A 291 4.39 2.59 -24.04
C ARG A 291 3.68 1.31 -23.63
N ASP A 292 3.02 1.28 -22.47
CA ASP A 292 2.47 0.05 -21.90
C ASP A 292 1.42 -0.64 -22.77
N TRP A 293 0.64 0.12 -23.54
CA TRP A 293 -0.37 -0.46 -24.41
C TRP A 293 0.21 -1.34 -25.52
N GLU A 294 1.34 -0.96 -26.09
CA GLU A 294 2.03 -1.77 -27.12
C GLU A 294 2.55 -3.07 -26.49
N TYR A 295 3.23 -2.96 -25.35
CA TYR A 295 3.76 -4.08 -24.59
C TYR A 295 2.67 -5.05 -24.13
N LEU A 296 1.55 -4.53 -23.60
CA LEU A 296 0.42 -5.36 -23.17
C LEU A 296 -0.25 -6.11 -24.33
N GLN A 297 -0.32 -5.50 -25.52
CA GLN A 297 -0.85 -6.18 -26.71
C GLN A 297 0.04 -7.34 -27.11
N GLU A 298 1.37 -7.17 -27.07
CA GLU A 298 2.35 -8.22 -27.35
C GLU A 298 2.19 -9.38 -26.36
N GLN A 299 2.17 -9.10 -25.04
CA GLN A 299 2.03 -10.12 -24.00
C GLN A 299 0.70 -10.89 -24.11
N ARG A 300 -0.41 -10.20 -24.34
CA ARG A 300 -1.71 -10.85 -24.55
C ARG A 300 -1.74 -11.71 -25.80
N GLY A 301 -1.03 -11.29 -26.88
CA GLY A 301 -0.88 -12.06 -28.10
C GLY A 301 -0.11 -13.36 -27.85
N GLU A 302 0.94 -13.33 -27.06
CA GLU A 302 1.73 -14.50 -26.67
C GLU A 302 0.91 -15.49 -25.80
N ASP A 303 0.18 -15.00 -24.82
CA ASP A 303 -0.67 -15.84 -23.96
C ASP A 303 -1.82 -16.48 -24.76
N ALA A 304 -2.40 -15.77 -25.70
CA ALA A 304 -3.43 -16.32 -26.60
C ALA A 304 -2.89 -17.43 -27.51
N GLN A 305 -1.62 -17.36 -27.88
CA GLN A 305 -0.96 -18.42 -28.66
C GLN A 305 -0.57 -19.64 -27.80
N ARG A 306 -0.35 -19.45 -26.50
CA ARG A 306 -0.01 -20.53 -25.56
C ARG A 306 -1.24 -21.29 -25.05
N GLN A 307 -2.45 -20.75 -25.15
CA GLN A 307 -3.65 -21.47 -24.77
C GLN A 307 -3.96 -22.57 -25.80
N PRO A 308 -4.16 -23.84 -25.35
CA PRO A 308 -4.56 -24.90 -26.28
C PRO A 308 -5.90 -24.54 -26.93
N THR A 309 -5.97 -24.70 -28.24
CA THR A 309 -7.17 -24.50 -29.04
C THR A 309 -8.25 -25.56 -28.74
N GLY A 310 -8.77 -25.58 -27.52
CA GLY A 310 -9.65 -26.61 -26.98
C GLY A 310 -10.92 -26.10 -26.32
N ALA A 311 -11.54 -25.06 -26.89
CA ALA A 311 -12.91 -24.70 -26.53
C ALA A 311 -13.64 -24.07 -27.72
N ARG A 312 -13.75 -24.85 -28.80
CA ARG A 312 -14.76 -24.58 -29.84
C ARG A 312 -16.05 -25.29 -29.46
N GLY A 313 -17.12 -24.52 -29.47
CA GLY A 313 -18.42 -25.02 -29.84
C GLY A 313 -19.34 -25.35 -28.67
N ARG A 314 -20.07 -24.35 -28.18
CA ARG A 314 -21.53 -24.58 -28.01
C ARG A 314 -22.21 -23.93 -29.18
N ASP A 315 -22.51 -24.77 -30.15
CA ASP A 315 -23.43 -24.51 -31.22
C ASP A 315 -24.84 -24.43 -30.61
N THR A 316 -25.41 -23.25 -30.54
CA THR A 316 -26.82 -23.05 -30.19
C THR A 316 -27.60 -22.78 -31.48
N SER A 317 -27.69 -23.78 -32.32
CA SER A 317 -28.74 -23.82 -33.31
C SER A 317 -29.92 -24.65 -32.79
N SER A 318 -30.81 -24.03 -32.06
CA SER A 318 -32.20 -24.56 -31.94
C SER A 318 -33.13 -23.69 -32.76
N SER A 319 -33.44 -24.21 -33.94
CA SER A 319 -34.56 -23.79 -34.73
C SER A 319 -35.87 -24.10 -34.00
N ASP A 320 -36.56 -23.11 -33.50
CA ASP A 320 -37.97 -23.23 -33.17
C ASP A 320 -38.84 -22.78 -34.34
N ARG A 321 -39.41 -23.76 -35.00
CA ARG A 321 -40.63 -23.57 -35.81
C ARG A 321 -41.80 -23.75 -34.87
N ALA A 322 -42.52 -22.69 -34.64
CA ALA A 322 -43.84 -22.73 -34.08
C ALA A 322 -44.83 -22.90 -35.23
N THR A 323 -45.63 -23.93 -35.13
CA THR A 323 -46.94 -24.05 -35.80
C THR A 323 -48.00 -24.27 -34.72
N GLY A 324 -49.02 -23.46 -34.78
CA GLY A 324 -50.22 -23.61 -33.96
C GLY A 324 -50.78 -22.31 -33.48
#